data_f43a9001a6c87cd0b0627af172fa77ac
#
_entry.id   f43a9001a6c87cd0b0627af172fa77ac
#
_cell.length_a   1.000
_cell.length_b   1.000
_cell.length_c   1.000
_cell.angle_alpha   90.00
_cell.angle_beta   90.00
_cell.angle_gamma   90.00
#
_symmetry.space_group_name_H-M   'P 1'
#
loop_
_entity.id
_entity.type
_entity.pdbx_description
1 polymer ?
#
loop_
_entity_poly.entity_id
_entity_poly.type
_entity_poly.pdbx_seq_one_letter_code
_entity_poly.pdbx_strand_id
1 'polypeptide(L)'
;MILVDTSVWIDFFNGHQSVESAYLRTCISDAHPLVVPGLVLTEILMGLRTESDATRVADGLSGFDEAPPLDTRDSRKAAQIYRECRNRGRTIRSTIDCVIAQLCLRHGYELLAKDRDFESIAQVFPLRRVAIPMMVHDRPNPKSQQS
;
A
#
# COMPACT_ATOMS: atom_id res chain seq x y z
N MET A 1 11.12 -0.28 6.97
CA MET A 1 10.59 -1.21 5.96
C MET A 1 9.21 -0.74 5.54
N ILE A 2 8.93 -0.77 4.25
CA ILE A 2 7.69 -0.26 3.67
C ILE A 2 6.83 -1.42 3.20
N LEU A 3 5.58 -1.46 3.65
CA LEU A 3 4.54 -2.32 3.08
C LEU A 3 3.85 -1.55 1.97
N VAL A 4 3.85 -2.12 0.76
CA VAL A 4 3.22 -1.52 -0.42
C VAL A 4 1.87 -2.17 -0.65
N ASP A 5 0.81 -1.38 -0.70
CA ASP A 5 -0.55 -1.87 -0.94
C ASP A 5 -0.76 -2.32 -2.40
N THR A 6 -1.73 -3.18 -2.60
CA THR A 6 -2.07 -3.78 -3.89
C THR A 6 -2.24 -2.76 -5.00
N SER A 7 -2.96 -1.67 -4.74
CA SER A 7 -3.25 -0.64 -5.74
C SER A 7 -1.98 0.01 -6.32
N VAL A 8 -0.96 0.18 -5.51
CA VAL A 8 0.31 0.77 -5.95
C VAL A 8 1.09 -0.23 -6.82
N TRP A 9 1.11 -1.51 -6.44
CA TRP A 9 1.72 -2.56 -7.25
C TRP A 9 1.03 -2.70 -8.61
N ILE A 10 -0.30 -2.64 -8.63
CA ILE A 10 -1.08 -2.70 -9.88
C ILE A 10 -0.72 -1.54 -10.80
N ASP A 11 -0.64 -0.31 -10.29
CA ASP A 11 -0.18 0.85 -11.05
C ASP A 11 1.23 0.63 -11.62
N PHE A 12 2.12 0.11 -10.79
CA PHE A 12 3.50 -0.18 -11.19
C PHE A 12 3.56 -1.19 -12.35
N PHE A 13 2.84 -2.30 -12.26
CA PHE A 13 2.84 -3.33 -13.31
C PHE A 13 2.12 -2.89 -14.58
N ASN A 14 1.09 -2.05 -14.46
CA ASN A 14 0.33 -1.55 -15.61
C ASN A 14 0.98 -0.33 -16.27
N GLY A 15 2.08 0.16 -15.73
CA GLY A 15 2.72 1.39 -16.23
C GLY A 15 1.89 2.65 -15.98
N HIS A 16 0.89 2.59 -15.10
CA HIS A 16 0.11 3.75 -14.72
C HIS A 16 0.94 4.66 -13.82
N GLN A 17 1.07 5.93 -14.23
CA GLN A 17 1.90 6.89 -13.50
C GLN A 17 1.09 7.58 -12.40
N SER A 18 1.24 7.08 -11.19
CA SER A 18 0.81 7.75 -9.96
C SER A 18 2.04 8.21 -9.18
N VAL A 19 1.84 9.15 -8.25
CA VAL A 19 2.90 9.61 -7.35
C VAL A 19 3.44 8.42 -6.54
N GLU A 20 2.56 7.55 -6.11
CA GLU A 20 2.88 6.35 -5.33
C GLU A 20 3.67 5.33 -6.15
N SER A 21 3.28 5.08 -7.41
CA SER A 21 4.02 4.14 -8.27
C SER A 21 5.40 4.67 -8.65
N ALA A 22 5.54 5.98 -8.83
CA ALA A 22 6.84 6.61 -9.05
C ALA A 22 7.74 6.48 -7.82
N TYR A 23 7.19 6.67 -6.62
CA TYR A 23 7.92 6.46 -5.37
C TYR A 23 8.33 5.00 -5.19
N LEU A 24 7.45 4.06 -5.51
CA LEU A 24 7.77 2.62 -5.50
C LEU A 24 8.96 2.31 -6.42
N ARG A 25 8.95 2.85 -7.62
CA ARG A 25 10.05 2.67 -8.57
C ARG A 25 11.38 3.16 -8.00
N THR A 26 11.38 4.30 -7.33
CA THR A 26 12.56 4.82 -6.64
C THR A 26 13.00 3.90 -5.51
N CYS A 27 12.09 3.40 -4.69
CA CYS A 27 12.41 2.44 -3.63
C CYS A 27 13.06 1.19 -4.18
N ILE A 28 12.57 0.65 -5.30
CA ILE A 28 13.16 -0.54 -5.94
C ILE A 28 14.56 -0.23 -6.44
N SER A 29 14.76 0.93 -7.11
CA SER A 29 16.07 1.34 -7.61
C SER A 29 17.09 1.53 -6.49
N ASP A 30 16.66 2.04 -5.35
CA ASP A 30 17.53 2.29 -4.19
C ASP A 30 17.68 1.06 -3.28
N ALA A 31 17.12 -0.07 -3.67
CA ALA A 31 17.08 -1.30 -2.87
C ALA A 31 16.54 -1.07 -1.46
N HIS A 32 15.56 -0.18 -1.30
CA HIS A 32 14.92 0.07 -0.03
C HIS A 32 14.10 -1.16 0.40
N PRO A 33 14.16 -1.60 1.67
CA PRO A 33 13.45 -2.79 2.12
C PRO A 33 11.93 -2.66 1.96
N LEU A 34 11.33 -3.58 1.20
CA LEU A 34 9.89 -3.65 0.93
C LEU A 34 9.32 -4.97 1.43
N VAL A 35 8.07 -4.94 1.89
CA VAL A 35 7.33 -6.11 2.34
C VAL A 35 6.14 -6.35 1.42
N VAL A 36 5.97 -7.59 0.98
CA VAL A 36 4.81 -8.05 0.20
C VAL A 36 4.08 -9.11 1.01
N PRO A 37 3.02 -8.74 1.74
CA PRO A 37 2.20 -9.73 2.44
C PRO A 37 1.51 -10.69 1.48
N GLY A 38 1.26 -11.93 1.93
CA GLY A 38 0.55 -12.91 1.12
C GLY A 38 -0.81 -12.45 0.62
N LEU A 39 -1.54 -11.67 1.43
CA LEU A 39 -2.81 -11.08 1.02
C LEU A 39 -2.65 -10.11 -0.16
N VAL A 40 -1.62 -9.29 -0.15
CA VAL A 40 -1.32 -8.36 -1.26
C VAL A 40 -0.94 -9.15 -2.50
N LEU A 41 -0.08 -10.15 -2.37
CA LEU A 41 0.27 -11.04 -3.48
C LEU A 41 -0.98 -11.69 -4.08
N THR A 42 -1.88 -12.20 -3.24
CA THR A 42 -3.15 -12.80 -3.68
C THR A 42 -3.96 -11.82 -4.52
N GLU A 43 -4.15 -10.59 -4.03
CA GLU A 43 -4.93 -9.58 -4.75
C GLU A 43 -4.29 -9.20 -6.09
N ILE A 44 -2.97 -9.07 -6.14
CA ILE A 44 -2.25 -8.78 -7.39
C ILE A 44 -2.48 -9.89 -8.40
N LEU A 45 -2.29 -11.14 -7.99
CA LEU A 45 -2.41 -12.29 -8.89
C LEU A 45 -3.84 -12.52 -9.36
N MET A 46 -4.85 -12.23 -8.53
CA MET A 46 -6.25 -12.28 -8.92
C MET A 46 -6.60 -11.36 -10.08
N GLY A 47 -5.88 -10.27 -10.24
CA GLY A 47 -6.08 -9.31 -11.32
C GLY A 47 -5.46 -9.72 -12.65
N LEU A 48 -4.67 -10.78 -12.70
CA LEU A 48 -4.01 -11.27 -13.91
C LEU A 48 -4.84 -12.35 -14.59
N ARG A 49 -4.81 -12.37 -15.93
CA ARG A 49 -5.68 -13.23 -16.74
C ARG A 49 -5.03 -14.53 -17.17
N THR A 50 -3.70 -14.59 -17.22
CA THR A 50 -2.98 -15.78 -17.70
C THR A 50 -2.07 -16.33 -16.62
N GLU A 51 -1.87 -17.66 -16.64
CA GLU A 51 -0.91 -18.32 -15.75
C GLU A 51 0.51 -17.84 -16.01
N SER A 52 0.86 -17.55 -17.25
CA SER A 52 2.17 -17.03 -17.60
C SER A 52 2.46 -15.69 -16.94
N ASP A 53 1.51 -14.75 -16.99
CA ASP A 53 1.64 -13.44 -16.34
C ASP A 53 1.67 -13.60 -14.82
N ALA A 54 0.81 -14.44 -14.25
CA ALA A 54 0.77 -14.71 -12.82
C ALA A 54 2.11 -15.27 -12.31
N THR A 55 2.68 -16.23 -13.01
CA THR A 55 3.97 -16.81 -12.67
C THR A 55 5.08 -15.77 -12.74
N ARG A 56 5.13 -14.98 -13.79
CA ARG A 56 6.14 -13.94 -13.99
C ARG A 56 6.08 -12.88 -12.88
N VAL A 57 4.88 -12.41 -12.55
CA VAL A 57 4.69 -11.41 -11.49
C VAL A 57 5.01 -11.99 -10.13
N ALA A 58 4.55 -13.20 -9.82
CA ALA A 58 4.87 -13.88 -8.55
C ALA A 58 6.37 -14.07 -8.37
N ASP A 59 7.07 -14.51 -9.42
CA ASP A 59 8.53 -14.67 -9.40
C ASP A 59 9.24 -13.34 -9.18
N GLY A 60 8.77 -12.27 -9.83
CA GLY A 60 9.33 -10.93 -9.64
C GLY A 60 9.13 -10.40 -8.22
N LEU A 61 8.01 -10.72 -7.58
CA LEU A 61 7.72 -10.30 -6.21
C LEU A 61 8.42 -11.17 -5.16
N SER A 62 8.86 -12.37 -5.49
CA SER A 62 9.52 -13.28 -4.57
C SER A 62 10.88 -12.78 -4.04
N GLY A 63 11.43 -11.76 -4.68
CA GLY A 63 12.68 -11.13 -4.23
C GLY A 63 12.50 -10.17 -3.05
N PHE A 64 11.27 -9.83 -2.69
CA PHE A 64 10.97 -8.94 -1.56
C PHE A 64 10.64 -9.76 -0.31
N ASP A 65 10.69 -9.09 0.85
CA ASP A 65 10.41 -9.76 2.12
C ASP A 65 8.93 -10.13 2.25
N GLU A 66 8.67 -11.28 2.85
CA GLU A 66 7.32 -11.68 3.23
C GLU A 66 6.99 -11.09 4.61
N ALA A 67 5.71 -10.78 4.83
CA ALA A 67 5.24 -10.43 6.16
C ALA A 67 5.12 -11.70 7.02
N PRO A 68 5.30 -11.58 8.35
CA PRO A 68 5.02 -12.70 9.23
C PRO A 68 3.57 -13.20 9.09
N PRO A 69 3.30 -14.49 9.35
CA PRO A 69 1.95 -15.05 9.26
C PRO A 69 0.95 -14.31 10.17
N LEU A 70 -0.26 -14.17 9.68
CA LEU A 70 -1.38 -13.65 10.48
C LEU A 70 -1.80 -14.67 11.54
N ASP A 71 -2.10 -14.18 12.74
CA ASP A 71 -2.64 -14.99 13.81
C ASP A 71 -4.03 -14.46 14.25
N THR A 72 -4.64 -15.16 15.21
CA THR A 72 -5.96 -14.79 15.74
C THR A 72 -5.96 -13.39 16.34
N ARG A 73 -4.86 -12.96 16.96
CA ARG A 73 -4.74 -11.61 17.52
C ARG A 73 -4.81 -10.56 16.41
N ASP A 74 -4.17 -10.80 15.28
CA ASP A 74 -4.25 -9.92 14.13
C ASP A 74 -5.68 -9.80 13.61
N SER A 75 -6.41 -10.90 13.53
CA SER A 75 -7.82 -10.91 13.13
C SER A 75 -8.69 -10.09 14.07
N ARG A 76 -8.52 -10.24 15.38
CA ARG A 76 -9.25 -9.46 16.39
C ARG A 76 -8.94 -7.98 16.30
N LYS A 77 -7.67 -7.63 16.15
CA LYS A 77 -7.23 -6.22 16.01
C LYS A 77 -7.74 -5.59 14.72
N ALA A 78 -7.72 -6.30 13.61
CA ALA A 78 -8.27 -5.82 12.35
C ALA A 78 -9.77 -5.51 12.48
N ALA A 79 -10.54 -6.40 13.13
CA ALA A 79 -11.95 -6.17 13.42
C ALA A 79 -12.17 -4.95 14.33
N GLN A 80 -11.29 -4.75 15.32
CA GLN A 80 -11.33 -3.58 16.21
C GLN A 80 -11.09 -2.29 15.42
N ILE A 81 -10.13 -2.30 14.50
CA ILE A 81 -9.86 -1.14 13.60
C ILE A 81 -11.15 -0.77 12.87
N TYR A 82 -11.81 -1.74 12.24
CA TYR A 82 -13.07 -1.50 11.55
C TYR A 82 -14.13 -0.87 12.46
N ARG A 83 -14.36 -1.47 13.64
CA ARG A 83 -15.39 -1.00 14.57
C ARG A 83 -15.11 0.40 15.12
N GLU A 84 -13.88 0.69 15.49
CA GLU A 84 -13.53 2.01 16.02
C GLU A 84 -13.63 3.10 14.96
N CYS A 85 -13.21 2.83 13.74
CA CYS A 85 -13.41 3.75 12.62
C CYS A 85 -14.90 4.00 12.39
N ARG A 86 -15.72 2.94 12.35
CA ARG A 86 -17.18 3.06 12.20
C ARG A 86 -17.80 3.90 13.30
N ASN A 87 -17.40 3.70 14.55
CA ASN A 87 -17.90 4.46 15.69
C ASN A 87 -17.58 5.96 15.60
N ARG A 88 -16.59 6.32 14.81
CA ARG A 88 -16.23 7.72 14.54
C ARG A 88 -16.77 8.21 13.20
N GLY A 89 -17.74 7.52 12.63
CA GLY A 89 -18.37 7.89 11.36
C GLY A 89 -17.53 7.60 10.12
N ARG A 90 -16.51 6.73 10.23
CA ARG A 90 -15.61 6.37 9.14
C ARG A 90 -15.76 4.89 8.81
N THR A 91 -16.51 4.58 7.76
CA THR A 91 -16.68 3.20 7.31
C THR A 91 -15.53 2.79 6.41
N ILE A 92 -14.80 1.74 6.79
CA ILE A 92 -13.76 1.13 5.98
C ILE A 92 -14.41 0.09 5.07
N ARG A 93 -14.20 0.21 3.76
CA ARG A 93 -14.90 -0.61 2.76
C ARG A 93 -14.31 -2.00 2.57
N SER A 94 -13.05 -2.18 2.93
CA SER A 94 -12.32 -3.44 2.69
C SER A 94 -11.81 -4.05 3.99
N THR A 95 -12.18 -5.32 4.23
CA THR A 95 -11.62 -6.13 5.32
C THR A 95 -10.10 -6.24 5.19
N ILE A 96 -9.60 -6.39 3.97
CA ILE A 96 -8.16 -6.53 3.70
C ILE A 96 -7.42 -5.28 4.12
N ASP A 97 -7.98 -4.08 3.93
CA ASP A 97 -7.35 -2.83 4.37
C ASP A 97 -7.18 -2.78 5.88
N CYS A 98 -8.15 -3.28 6.64
CA CYS A 98 -8.02 -3.41 8.09
C CYS A 98 -6.90 -4.37 8.49
N VAL A 99 -6.75 -5.47 7.78
CA VAL A 99 -5.68 -6.46 8.02
C VAL A 99 -4.32 -5.88 7.66
N ILE A 100 -4.21 -5.19 6.53
CA ILE A 100 -2.97 -4.52 6.10
C ILE A 100 -2.56 -3.46 7.14
N ALA A 101 -3.51 -2.64 7.60
CA ALA A 101 -3.25 -1.65 8.64
C ALA A 101 -2.75 -2.32 9.93
N GLN A 102 -3.35 -3.44 10.34
CA GLN A 102 -2.92 -4.18 11.50
C GLN A 102 -1.48 -4.72 11.36
N LEU A 103 -1.11 -5.23 10.22
CA LEU A 103 0.27 -5.67 9.97
C LEU A 103 1.25 -4.50 10.13
N CYS A 104 0.93 -3.35 9.58
CA CYS A 104 1.77 -2.16 9.72
C CYS A 104 1.91 -1.72 11.18
N LEU A 105 0.79 -1.70 11.93
CA LEU A 105 0.79 -1.31 13.34
C LEU A 105 1.61 -2.28 14.20
N ARG A 106 1.44 -3.59 13.96
CA ARG A 106 2.12 -4.62 14.74
C ARG A 106 3.62 -4.65 14.48
N HIS A 107 4.03 -4.55 13.22
CA HIS A 107 5.43 -4.74 12.82
C HIS A 107 6.18 -3.44 12.59
N GLY A 108 5.53 -2.29 12.76
CA GLY A 108 6.16 -0.99 12.57
C GLY A 108 6.48 -0.66 11.11
N TYR A 109 5.73 -1.21 10.16
CA TYR A 109 5.91 -0.86 8.75
C TYR A 109 5.30 0.51 8.45
N GLU A 110 5.95 1.25 7.57
CA GLU A 110 5.33 2.39 6.90
C GLU A 110 4.49 1.86 5.73
N LEU A 111 3.34 2.48 5.49
CA LEU A 111 2.42 2.06 4.44
C LEU A 111 2.51 2.99 3.23
N LEU A 112 2.75 2.42 2.06
CA LEU A 112 2.61 3.10 0.76
C LEU A 112 1.30 2.65 0.12
N ALA A 113 0.30 3.52 0.08
CA ALA A 113 -1.04 3.22 -0.40
C ALA A 113 -1.72 4.45 -0.96
N LYS A 114 -2.69 4.24 -1.86
CA LYS A 114 -3.50 5.30 -2.49
C LYS A 114 -4.88 5.44 -1.84
N ASP A 115 -5.43 4.37 -1.29
CA ASP A 115 -6.82 4.31 -0.83
C ASP A 115 -7.06 5.25 0.36
N ARG A 116 -8.19 5.98 0.30
CA ARG A 116 -8.64 6.90 1.36
C ARG A 116 -8.97 6.20 2.66
N ASP A 117 -9.32 4.91 2.62
CA ASP A 117 -9.62 4.15 3.83
C ASP A 117 -8.41 4.11 4.77
N PHE A 118 -7.20 4.09 4.25
CA PHE A 118 -5.99 4.19 5.07
C PHE A 118 -5.81 5.57 5.70
N GLU A 119 -6.24 6.63 5.04
CA GLU A 119 -6.28 7.97 5.66
C GLU A 119 -7.23 7.99 6.86
N SER A 120 -8.41 7.39 6.70
CA SER A 120 -9.38 7.27 7.78
C SER A 120 -8.82 6.48 8.96
N ILE A 121 -8.16 5.37 8.71
CA ILE A 121 -7.51 4.56 9.75
C ILE A 121 -6.41 5.35 10.45
N ALA A 122 -5.60 6.09 9.71
CA ALA A 122 -4.50 6.88 10.27
C ALA A 122 -4.95 8.01 11.18
N GLN A 123 -6.21 8.45 11.08
CA GLN A 123 -6.78 9.45 11.98
C GLN A 123 -7.24 8.86 13.32
N VAL A 124 -7.41 7.55 13.41
CA VAL A 124 -7.89 6.84 14.60
C VAL A 124 -6.77 6.03 15.25
N PHE A 125 -5.86 5.50 14.47
CA PHE A 125 -4.74 4.66 14.91
C PHE A 125 -3.40 5.26 14.46
N PRO A 126 -2.28 4.98 15.14
CA PRO A 126 -0.97 5.51 14.78
C PRO A 126 -0.35 4.79 13.58
N LEU A 127 -1.11 4.69 12.48
CA LEU A 127 -0.65 4.15 11.23
C LEU A 127 0.30 5.14 10.55
N ARG A 128 1.55 4.73 10.32
CA ARG A 128 2.52 5.56 9.62
C ARG A 128 2.39 5.34 8.13
N ARG A 129 2.12 6.41 7.42
CA ARG A 129 2.07 6.42 5.96
C ARG A 129 3.33 7.07 5.39
N VAL A 130 3.79 6.55 4.26
CA VAL A 130 4.93 7.14 3.57
C VAL A 130 4.58 8.57 3.13
N ALA A 131 5.40 9.52 3.54
CA ALA A 131 5.32 10.90 3.06
C ALA A 131 6.10 11.00 1.75
N ILE A 132 5.39 11.23 0.64
CA ILE A 132 6.02 11.34 -0.67
C ILE A 132 6.43 12.80 -0.88
N PRO A 133 7.74 13.10 -1.03
CA PRO A 133 8.15 14.46 -1.30
C PRO A 133 7.64 14.92 -2.66
N MET A 134 7.14 16.17 -2.73
CA MET A 134 6.75 16.76 -4.00
C MET A 134 7.97 16.81 -4.94
N MET A 135 7.87 16.14 -6.08
CA MET A 135 8.89 16.19 -7.11
C MET A 135 8.94 17.60 -7.71
N VAL A 136 10.15 18.07 -8.05
CA VAL A 136 10.39 19.41 -8.63
C VAL A 136 9.57 19.64 -9.90
N HIS A 137 9.11 18.58 -10.56
CA HIS A 137 8.30 18.64 -11.79
C HIS A 137 6.83 18.96 -11.53
N ASP A 138 6.34 18.86 -10.30
CA ASP A 138 4.95 19.17 -9.92
C ASP A 138 4.78 20.64 -9.50
N ARG A 139 5.83 21.45 -9.55
CA ARG A 139 5.70 22.89 -9.32
C ARG A 139 5.05 23.52 -10.55
N PRO A 140 3.92 24.23 -10.40
CA PRO A 140 3.36 24.97 -11.52
C PRO A 140 4.42 25.92 -12.07
N ASN A 141 4.63 25.89 -13.37
CA ASN A 141 5.55 26.76 -14.06
C ASN A 141 5.11 28.22 -13.84
N PRO A 142 5.90 29.06 -13.17
CA PRO A 142 5.53 30.44 -12.87
C PRO A 142 5.33 31.30 -14.14
N LYS A 143 5.67 30.77 -15.32
CA LYS A 143 5.52 31.51 -16.58
C LYS A 143 4.16 31.31 -17.27
N SER A 144 3.26 30.49 -16.73
CA SER A 144 1.92 30.31 -17.29
C SER A 144 0.88 31.31 -16.75
N GLN A 145 1.27 32.29 -15.95
CA GLN A 145 0.39 33.34 -15.40
C GLN A 145 0.62 34.73 -16.02
N GLN A 146 1.34 34.81 -17.13
CA GLN A 146 1.49 36.08 -17.87
C GLN A 146 0.86 35.97 -19.25
N SER A 147 -0.46 36.11 -19.28
CA SER A 147 -1.21 36.51 -20.47
C SER A 147 -2.51 37.14 -20.04
#